data_c5f62d60256c5dafa5eef3fc996d812c
#
_entry.id   c5f62d60256c5dafa5eef3fc996d812c
#
_cell.length_a   1.000
_cell.length_b   1.000
_cell.length_c   1.000
_cell.angle_alpha   90.00
_cell.angle_beta   90.00
_cell.angle_gamma   90.00
#
_symmetry.space_group_name_H-M   'P 1'
#
loop_
_entity.id
_entity.type
_entity.pdbx_description
1 polymer ?
#
loop_
_entity_poly.entity_id
_entity_poly.type
_entity_poly.pdbx_seq_one_letter_code
_entity_poly.pdbx_strand_id
1 'polypeptide(L)'
;NDMALGIKIYSGEDTKLTRPVELSGNSYGILQKYSDQNAFIDNNEIKVLAPYDVFEGYVPVIDDNSGLLGVPEHEDAILTVRMIFEPRLVIGQKIEIKSQVAPMFNGQYKIYGIRHEGTISDAVSGKATTTLEMLIGSQVYGKFSIKSPQ
;
A
#
# COMPACT_ATOMS: atom_id res chain seq x y z
N ASN A 1 3.10 -21.50 -21.27
CA ASN A 1 2.19 -20.35 -21.15
C ASN A 1 2.91 -19.26 -20.38
N ASP A 2 3.65 -18.42 -21.11
CA ASP A 2 4.25 -17.22 -20.55
C ASP A 2 3.14 -16.22 -20.25
N MET A 3 2.75 -16.10 -19.00
CA MET A 3 1.95 -14.96 -18.56
C MET A 3 2.82 -13.71 -18.72
N ALA A 4 2.48 -12.87 -19.68
CA ALA A 4 3.09 -11.56 -19.82
C ALA A 4 2.64 -10.68 -18.63
N LEU A 5 3.49 -10.59 -17.61
CA LEU A 5 3.31 -9.64 -16.52
C LEU A 5 3.60 -8.22 -17.03
N GLY A 6 2.65 -7.32 -16.86
CA GLY A 6 2.90 -5.91 -17.07
C GLY A 6 3.88 -5.38 -16.02
N ILE A 7 4.80 -4.52 -16.41
CA ILE A 7 5.72 -3.84 -15.48
C ILE A 7 5.32 -2.37 -15.42
N LYS A 8 4.97 -1.89 -14.21
CA LYS A 8 4.74 -0.47 -13.94
C LYS A 8 5.75 0.01 -12.92
N ILE A 9 6.50 1.04 -13.27
CA ILE A 9 7.48 1.68 -12.40
C ILE A 9 6.89 3.00 -11.92
N TYR A 10 6.75 3.15 -10.62
CA TYR A 10 6.17 4.33 -9.98
C TYR A 10 7.18 5.18 -9.20
N SER A 11 8.46 4.78 -9.19
CA SER A 11 9.50 5.57 -8.53
C SER A 11 10.04 6.66 -9.45
N GLY A 12 10.11 7.88 -8.93
CA GLY A 12 10.58 9.04 -9.68
C GLY A 12 12.11 9.18 -9.77
N GLU A 13 12.91 8.29 -9.19
CA GLU A 13 14.36 8.34 -9.30
C GLU A 13 14.88 7.39 -10.38
N ASP A 14 15.31 7.99 -11.47
CA ASP A 14 15.98 7.29 -12.57
C ASP A 14 17.41 6.95 -12.15
N THR A 15 17.60 5.78 -11.56
CA THR A 15 18.93 5.31 -11.17
C THR A 15 19.70 4.87 -12.40
N LYS A 16 20.56 5.71 -12.91
CA LYS A 16 21.44 5.38 -14.02
C LYS A 16 22.58 4.49 -13.53
N LEU A 17 22.67 3.30 -14.12
CA LEU A 17 23.83 2.44 -13.92
C LEU A 17 25.07 3.08 -14.57
N THR A 18 26.12 3.28 -13.81
CA THR A 18 27.35 3.93 -14.27
C THR A 18 28.24 3.03 -15.15
N ARG A 19 27.92 1.73 -15.23
CA ARG A 19 28.64 0.74 -16.06
C ARG A 19 27.68 -0.36 -16.50
N PRO A 20 27.98 -1.05 -17.61
CA PRO A 20 27.23 -2.21 -18.05
C PRO A 20 27.23 -3.30 -16.97
N VAL A 21 26.09 -3.93 -16.74
CA VAL A 21 25.92 -5.01 -15.78
C VAL A 21 25.36 -6.22 -16.52
N GLU A 22 26.03 -7.35 -16.35
CA GLU A 22 25.51 -8.63 -16.84
C GLU A 22 24.54 -9.19 -15.82
N LEU A 23 23.32 -9.48 -16.26
CA LEU A 23 22.23 -9.96 -15.43
C LEU A 23 21.95 -11.42 -15.75
N SER A 24 22.04 -12.29 -14.76
CA SER A 24 21.66 -13.70 -14.87
C SER A 24 20.69 -14.08 -13.76
N GLY A 25 19.65 -14.84 -14.11
CA GLY A 25 18.60 -15.26 -13.17
C GLY A 25 17.20 -15.04 -13.69
N ASN A 26 16.19 -15.25 -12.85
CA ASN A 26 14.82 -14.93 -13.21
C ASN A 26 14.59 -13.41 -13.17
N SER A 27 13.72 -12.92 -14.04
CA SER A 27 13.45 -11.50 -14.22
C SER A 27 12.99 -10.80 -12.93
N TYR A 28 12.18 -11.46 -12.10
CA TYR A 28 11.71 -10.91 -10.84
C TYR A 28 12.84 -10.78 -9.81
N GLY A 29 13.70 -11.79 -9.67
CA GLY A 29 14.84 -11.74 -8.76
C GLY A 29 15.85 -10.66 -9.13
N ILE A 30 16.05 -10.44 -10.44
CA ILE A 30 16.88 -9.35 -10.95
C ILE A 30 16.24 -8.01 -10.56
N LEU A 31 14.95 -7.84 -10.78
CA LEU A 31 14.24 -6.60 -10.46
C LEU A 31 14.25 -6.31 -8.95
N GLN A 32 14.04 -7.32 -8.11
CA GLN A 32 14.15 -7.21 -6.65
C GLN A 32 15.52 -6.69 -6.23
N LYS A 33 16.58 -7.26 -6.79
CA LYS A 33 17.96 -6.86 -6.46
C LYS A 33 18.26 -5.41 -6.82
N TYR A 34 17.78 -4.94 -7.99
CA TYR A 34 18.07 -3.59 -8.48
C TYR A 34 17.08 -2.53 -7.99
N SER A 35 15.97 -2.93 -7.43
CA SER A 35 15.01 -2.03 -6.77
C SER A 35 15.18 -1.97 -5.25
N ASP A 36 16.30 -2.46 -4.71
CA ASP A 36 16.51 -2.55 -3.25
C ASP A 36 15.34 -3.22 -2.51
N GLN A 37 14.83 -4.33 -3.06
CA GLN A 37 13.68 -5.07 -2.53
C GLN A 37 12.32 -4.33 -2.62
N ASN A 38 12.25 -3.24 -3.38
CA ASN A 38 11.05 -2.43 -3.52
C ASN A 38 10.07 -2.91 -4.61
N ALA A 39 10.40 -4.00 -5.30
CA ALA A 39 9.52 -4.62 -6.27
C ALA A 39 8.56 -5.60 -5.60
N PHE A 40 7.29 -5.55 -5.96
CA PHE A 40 6.27 -6.50 -5.51
C PHE A 40 5.28 -6.82 -6.64
N ILE A 41 4.56 -7.92 -6.49
CA ILE A 41 3.53 -8.34 -7.45
C ILE A 41 2.17 -8.07 -6.84
N ASP A 42 1.33 -7.32 -7.55
CA ASP A 42 -0.04 -7.05 -7.16
C ASP A 42 -0.94 -7.00 -8.40
N ASN A 43 -2.07 -7.69 -8.36
CA ASN A 43 -3.03 -7.78 -9.46
C ASN A 43 -2.39 -8.16 -10.81
N ASN A 44 -1.48 -9.14 -10.80
CA ASN A 44 -0.76 -9.62 -11.99
C ASN A 44 0.15 -8.56 -12.66
N GLU A 45 0.51 -7.52 -11.93
CA GLU A 45 1.47 -6.50 -12.32
C GLU A 45 2.68 -6.50 -11.38
N ILE A 46 3.88 -6.30 -11.93
CA ILE A 46 5.06 -6.03 -11.11
C ILE A 46 5.10 -4.51 -10.87
N LYS A 47 5.09 -4.13 -9.61
CA LYS A 47 5.16 -2.75 -9.17
C LYS A 47 6.48 -2.50 -8.47
N VAL A 48 7.11 -1.36 -8.75
CA VAL A 48 8.32 -0.89 -8.04
C VAL A 48 7.96 0.44 -7.39
N LEU A 49 8.04 0.48 -6.07
CA LEU A 49 7.65 1.64 -5.29
C LEU A 49 8.58 1.77 -4.09
N ALA A 50 9.30 2.89 -4.01
CA ALA A 50 10.21 3.11 -2.90
C ALA A 50 9.48 3.06 -1.54
N PRO A 51 10.16 2.75 -0.43
CA PRO A 51 9.52 2.51 0.87
C PRO A 51 8.63 3.65 1.34
N TYR A 52 9.02 4.89 0.99
CA TYR A 52 8.32 6.10 1.42
C TYR A 52 7.46 6.75 0.32
N ASP A 53 7.47 6.20 -0.88
CA ASP A 53 6.64 6.69 -1.97
C ASP A 53 5.25 6.03 -1.91
N VAL A 54 4.26 6.74 -2.42
CA VAL A 54 2.88 6.26 -2.57
C VAL A 54 2.43 6.44 -4.00
N PHE A 55 1.46 5.65 -4.42
CA PHE A 55 0.83 5.88 -5.71
C PHE A 55 0.10 7.22 -5.70
N GLU A 56 0.28 7.99 -6.76
CA GLU A 56 -0.49 9.21 -6.98
C GLU A 56 -1.95 8.86 -7.27
N GLY A 57 -2.86 9.68 -6.77
CA GLY A 57 -4.28 9.53 -7.04
C GLY A 57 -5.18 9.87 -5.85
N TYR A 58 -6.40 9.35 -5.92
CA TYR A 58 -7.41 9.55 -4.89
C TYR A 58 -6.97 8.94 -3.55
N VAL A 59 -7.09 9.71 -2.48
CA VAL A 59 -6.82 9.29 -1.11
C VAL A 59 -8.15 8.97 -0.42
N PRO A 60 -8.48 7.68 -0.24
CA PRO A 60 -9.69 7.30 0.50
C PRO A 60 -9.61 7.78 1.94
N VAL A 61 -10.72 8.25 2.46
CA VAL A 61 -10.88 8.59 3.89
C VAL A 61 -11.71 7.48 4.53
N ILE A 62 -11.18 6.89 5.58
CA ILE A 62 -11.87 5.87 6.39
C ILE A 62 -12.15 6.47 7.75
N ASP A 63 -13.42 6.59 8.05
CA ASP A 63 -13.92 7.09 9.33
C ASP A 63 -14.98 6.16 9.92
N ASP A 64 -15.44 6.47 11.12
CA ASP A 64 -16.44 5.68 11.84
C ASP A 64 -17.79 5.61 11.10
N ASN A 65 -18.06 6.54 10.18
CA ASN A 65 -19.28 6.55 9.36
C ASN A 65 -19.08 5.89 7.99
N SER A 66 -17.84 5.85 7.49
CA SER A 66 -17.50 5.32 6.16
C SER A 66 -16.94 3.91 6.17
N GLY A 67 -17.05 3.22 7.28
CA GLY A 67 -16.78 1.80 7.33
C GLY A 67 -15.62 1.35 8.20
N LEU A 68 -15.06 2.21 9.04
CA LEU A 68 -14.12 1.80 10.09
C LEU A 68 -14.83 0.84 11.06
N LEU A 69 -14.21 -0.29 11.35
CA LEU A 69 -14.73 -1.31 12.26
C LEU A 69 -13.84 -1.42 13.49
N GLY A 70 -14.40 -1.00 14.64
CA GLY A 70 -13.66 -1.04 15.90
C GLY A 70 -12.63 0.07 16.02
N VAL A 71 -11.60 -0.19 16.83
CA VAL A 71 -10.53 0.76 17.13
C VAL A 71 -9.28 0.34 16.35
N PRO A 72 -8.54 1.27 15.73
CA PRO A 72 -7.23 0.96 15.18
C PRO A 72 -6.31 0.34 16.23
N GLU A 73 -5.59 -0.70 15.86
CA GLU A 73 -4.64 -1.40 16.71
C GLU A 73 -3.21 -1.06 16.29
N HIS A 74 -2.37 -0.79 17.27
CA HIS A 74 -0.98 -0.42 17.06
C HIS A 74 -0.06 -1.44 17.70
N GLU A 75 0.82 -2.02 16.89
CA GLU A 75 1.88 -2.92 17.35
C GLU A 75 3.19 -2.53 16.66
N ASP A 76 4.19 -2.18 17.45
CA ASP A 76 5.49 -1.67 17.00
C ASP A 76 5.36 -0.49 16.01
N ALA A 77 5.74 -0.69 14.76
CA ALA A 77 5.67 0.32 13.70
C ALA A 77 4.45 0.13 12.78
N ILE A 78 3.54 -0.78 13.11
CA ILE A 78 2.40 -1.13 12.25
C ILE A 78 1.10 -0.67 12.91
N LEU A 79 0.30 0.05 12.14
CA LEU A 79 -1.08 0.36 12.45
C LEU A 79 -1.98 -0.60 11.68
N THR A 80 -2.79 -1.36 12.40
CA THR A 80 -3.77 -2.27 11.84
C THR A 80 -5.17 -1.66 11.95
N VAL A 81 -5.88 -1.60 10.83
CA VAL A 81 -7.23 -1.05 10.75
C VAL A 81 -8.15 -2.07 10.10
N ARG A 82 -9.29 -2.33 10.73
CA ARG A 82 -10.37 -3.15 10.15
C ARG A 82 -11.48 -2.27 9.62
N MET A 83 -11.99 -2.63 8.45
CA MET A 83 -13.06 -1.89 7.80
C MET A 83 -14.03 -2.83 7.08
N ILE A 84 -15.16 -2.29 6.64
CA ILE A 84 -16.05 -3.01 5.73
C ILE A 84 -15.29 -3.40 4.46
N PHE A 85 -15.76 -4.43 3.78
CA PHE A 85 -15.11 -4.95 2.58
C PHE A 85 -14.97 -3.87 1.50
N GLU A 86 -13.73 -3.56 1.12
CA GLU A 86 -13.39 -2.60 0.06
C GLU A 86 -12.32 -3.20 -0.88
N PRO A 87 -12.74 -3.80 -2.00
CA PRO A 87 -11.84 -4.50 -2.90
C PRO A 87 -11.00 -3.58 -3.79
N ARG A 88 -11.26 -2.28 -3.81
CA ARG A 88 -10.56 -1.32 -4.68
C ARG A 88 -9.26 -0.79 -4.10
N LEU A 89 -8.98 -1.07 -2.84
CA LEU A 89 -7.74 -0.67 -2.20
C LEU A 89 -6.57 -1.48 -2.75
N VAL A 90 -5.42 -0.83 -2.90
CA VAL A 90 -4.20 -1.46 -3.39
C VAL A 90 -3.01 -1.16 -2.48
N ILE A 91 -2.07 -2.11 -2.42
CA ILE A 91 -0.81 -1.94 -1.68
C ILE A 91 -0.03 -0.78 -2.32
N GLY A 92 0.52 0.10 -1.48
CA GLY A 92 1.24 1.30 -1.91
C GLY A 92 0.35 2.54 -2.07
N GLN A 93 -0.97 2.41 -1.96
CA GLN A 93 -1.89 3.53 -1.97
C GLN A 93 -1.82 4.31 -0.66
N LYS A 94 -2.02 5.62 -0.74
CA LYS A 94 -2.21 6.48 0.42
C LYS A 94 -3.67 6.46 0.88
N ILE A 95 -3.87 6.45 2.19
CA ILE A 95 -5.18 6.44 2.84
C ILE A 95 -5.19 7.40 4.01
N GLU A 96 -6.31 7.99 4.33
CA GLU A 96 -6.51 8.84 5.49
C GLU A 96 -7.44 8.16 6.50
N ILE A 97 -7.01 8.07 7.75
CA ILE A 97 -7.79 7.53 8.86
C ILE A 97 -8.33 8.68 9.70
N LYS A 98 -9.62 8.62 10.02
CA LYS A 98 -10.31 9.56 10.91
C LYS A 98 -11.18 8.79 11.89
N SER A 99 -10.62 8.45 13.05
CA SER A 99 -11.35 7.81 14.13
C SER A 99 -11.74 8.84 15.20
N GLN A 100 -12.98 8.81 15.63
CA GLN A 100 -13.44 9.60 16.79
C GLN A 100 -13.07 8.92 18.11
N VAL A 101 -13.01 7.60 18.10
CA VAL A 101 -12.69 6.78 19.28
C VAL A 101 -11.21 6.81 19.61
N ALA A 102 -10.35 6.84 18.59
CA ALA A 102 -8.90 6.81 18.73
C ALA A 102 -8.23 7.91 17.89
N PRO A 103 -8.47 9.19 18.21
CA PRO A 103 -7.99 10.31 17.41
C PRO A 103 -6.48 10.43 17.34
N MET A 104 -5.73 9.77 18.23
CA MET A 104 -4.27 9.71 18.18
C MET A 104 -3.74 8.97 16.92
N PHE A 105 -4.57 8.16 16.27
CA PHE A 105 -4.23 7.46 15.03
C PHE A 105 -4.75 8.16 13.78
N ASN A 106 -5.34 9.35 13.91
CA ASN A 106 -5.78 10.10 12.74
C ASN A 106 -4.59 10.60 11.95
N GLY A 107 -4.64 10.43 10.64
CA GLY A 107 -3.57 10.84 9.75
C GLY A 107 -3.59 10.13 8.42
N GLN A 108 -2.55 10.39 7.64
CA GLN A 108 -2.37 9.77 6.34
C GLN A 108 -1.30 8.69 6.43
N TYR A 109 -1.59 7.54 5.84
CA TYR A 109 -0.74 6.37 5.89
C TYR A 109 -0.57 5.76 4.51
N LYS A 110 0.51 5.00 4.33
CA LYS A 110 0.72 4.13 3.18
C LYS A 110 0.24 2.73 3.52
N ILE A 111 -0.60 2.17 2.67
CA ILE A 111 -1.01 0.77 2.80
C ILE A 111 0.19 -0.13 2.48
N TYR A 112 0.57 -0.95 3.43
CA TYR A 112 1.65 -1.92 3.34
C TYR A 112 1.13 -3.33 3.09
N GLY A 113 0.01 -3.70 3.72
CA GLY A 113 -0.63 -4.99 3.58
C GLY A 113 -2.15 -4.87 3.54
N ILE A 114 -2.79 -5.76 2.81
CA ILE A 114 -4.25 -5.86 2.69
C ILE A 114 -4.64 -7.32 2.88
N ARG A 115 -5.63 -7.56 3.74
CA ARG A 115 -6.26 -8.86 3.89
C ARG A 115 -7.78 -8.72 3.79
N HIS A 116 -8.37 -9.47 2.88
CA HIS A 116 -9.82 -9.59 2.75
C HIS A 116 -10.29 -10.90 3.37
N GLU A 117 -11.29 -10.83 4.23
CA GLU A 117 -11.90 -11.99 4.87
C GLU A 117 -13.41 -11.91 4.67
N GLY A 118 -14.01 -13.04 4.31
CA GLY A 118 -15.44 -13.09 4.12
C GLY A 118 -15.95 -14.52 3.94
N THR A 119 -17.24 -14.72 4.19
CA THR A 119 -17.90 -15.99 3.94
C THR A 119 -18.74 -15.86 2.67
N ILE A 120 -18.44 -16.70 1.68
CA ILE A 120 -19.24 -16.83 0.47
C ILE A 120 -20.02 -18.13 0.59
N SER A 121 -21.34 -18.02 0.77
CA SER A 121 -22.23 -19.18 0.81
C SER A 121 -23.62 -18.79 0.31
N ASP A 122 -24.22 -19.67 -0.47
CA ASP A 122 -25.60 -19.50 -0.97
C ASP A 122 -26.65 -19.50 0.15
N ALA A 123 -26.31 -20.04 1.32
CA ALA A 123 -27.24 -20.23 2.43
C ALA A 123 -27.03 -19.25 3.59
N VAL A 124 -25.89 -18.58 3.69
CA VAL A 124 -25.54 -17.72 4.83
C VAL A 124 -24.84 -16.45 4.31
N SER A 125 -25.44 -15.29 4.56
CA SER A 125 -24.77 -14.03 4.36
C SER A 125 -23.76 -13.81 5.49
N GLY A 126 -22.46 -13.93 5.17
CA GLY A 126 -21.36 -13.64 6.09
C GLY A 126 -20.90 -12.19 6.03
N LYS A 127 -20.30 -11.73 7.12
CA LYS A 127 -19.63 -10.43 7.13
C LYS A 127 -18.36 -10.50 6.29
N ALA A 128 -18.24 -9.63 5.31
CA ALA A 128 -16.98 -9.44 4.59
C ALA A 128 -16.26 -8.21 5.15
N THR A 129 -14.97 -8.35 5.44
CA THR A 129 -14.13 -7.30 6.02
C THR A 129 -12.81 -7.18 5.29
N THR A 130 -12.24 -5.99 5.34
CA THR A 130 -10.88 -5.69 4.90
C THR A 130 -10.06 -5.28 6.10
N THR A 131 -8.90 -5.89 6.27
CA THR A 131 -7.90 -5.50 7.26
C THR A 131 -6.73 -4.86 6.52
N LEU A 132 -6.35 -3.68 6.94
CA LEU A 132 -5.24 -2.92 6.41
C LEU A 132 -4.10 -2.88 7.41
N GLU A 133 -2.89 -3.13 6.93
CA GLU A 133 -1.66 -2.93 7.67
C GLU A 133 -0.91 -1.73 7.08
N MET A 134 -0.57 -0.78 7.92
CA MET A 134 0.04 0.49 7.53
C MET A 134 1.25 0.79 8.39
N LEU A 135 2.30 1.34 7.78
CA LEU A 135 3.49 1.76 8.53
C LEU A 135 3.24 3.09 9.23
N ILE A 136 3.58 3.12 10.52
CA ILE A 136 3.61 4.34 11.34
C ILE A 136 5.02 4.90 11.30
N GLY A 137 5.18 6.14 10.90
CA GLY A 137 6.45 6.83 10.98
C GLY A 137 6.45 8.18 10.29
N SER A 138 7.21 9.11 10.83
CA SER A 138 7.41 10.45 10.28
C SER A 138 8.02 10.45 8.87
N GLN A 139 8.58 9.35 8.44
CA GLN A 139 9.22 9.18 7.14
C GLN A 139 8.22 9.04 5.98
N VAL A 140 7.01 8.56 6.24
CA VAL A 140 5.93 8.52 5.24
C VAL A 140 5.44 9.93 4.89
N TYR A 141 5.66 10.89 5.77
CA TYR A 141 5.27 12.29 5.61
C TYR A 141 6.35 13.19 5.01
N GLY A 142 7.60 12.72 4.96
CA GLY A 142 8.77 13.57 4.74
C GLY A 142 8.99 14.08 3.31
N LYS A 143 8.31 13.53 2.31
CA LYS A 143 8.49 13.96 0.91
C LYS A 143 7.34 14.81 0.34
N PHE A 144 6.29 15.05 1.09
CA PHE A 144 5.22 15.95 0.64
C PHE A 144 5.50 17.40 1.05
N SER A 145 6.55 17.97 0.48
CA SER A 145 6.72 19.43 0.46
C SER A 145 5.62 19.98 -0.44
N ILE A 146 4.56 20.50 0.15
CA ILE A 146 3.61 21.35 -0.55
C ILE A 146 4.42 22.53 -1.03
N LYS A 147 4.75 22.59 -2.33
CA LYS A 147 5.17 23.84 -2.95
C LYS A 147 4.01 24.81 -2.75
N SER A 148 4.18 25.75 -1.85
CA SER A 148 3.31 26.90 -1.75
C SER A 148 3.29 27.59 -3.12
N PRO A 149 2.11 27.92 -3.68
CA PRO A 149 2.07 28.74 -4.88
C PRO A 149 2.66 30.11 -4.54
N GLN A 150 3.62 30.53 -5.32
CA GLN A 150 4.08 31.91 -5.34
C GLN A 150 3.04 32.77 -6.05
#